data_1846fe2199b49d07e793b4fe530fb6b2
#
_entry.id   1846fe2199b49d07e793b4fe530fb6b2
#
_cell.length_a   1.000
_cell.length_b   1.000
_cell.length_c   1.000
_cell.angle_alpha   90.00
_cell.angle_beta   90.00
_cell.angle_gamma   90.00
#
_symmetry.space_group_name_H-M   'P 1'
#
loop_
_entity.id
_entity.type
_entity.pdbx_description
1 polymer ?
#
loop_
_entity_poly.entity_id
_entity_poly.type
_entity_poly.pdbx_seq_one_letter_code
_entity_poly.pdbx_strand_id
1 'polypeptide(L)'
;VDLQNSKIKFNDGSLSFSRLLGSDGSSSAIRDAINQISSINFRKVPLDHGYKELTIPPDSSGNFRMDSNALHIWPRGGFMLIALPNMDKSFTCTLFFPLDGKVSFSSLKSHEDIKIFFDSYFPDTVDLIPDLIEEYNSNPIGKLATVYCDRFHFADKALIFGDAAHAIVPFFGQGMNASFQDCTVIDSLIKRYNGSWNDVFSEFSNIHVPNGHAIANMALENYIEMRDSVNNPIFKK
;
A
#
# COMPACT_ATOMS: atom_id res chain seq x y z
N VAL A 1 21.13 0.52 -10.72
CA VAL A 1 20.86 1.49 -11.80
C VAL A 1 21.97 2.51 -11.82
N ASP A 2 22.53 2.77 -13.00
CA ASP A 2 23.60 3.77 -13.23
C ASP A 2 23.01 4.90 -14.10
N LEU A 3 22.54 5.93 -13.43
CA LEU A 3 21.90 7.07 -14.09
C LEU A 3 22.90 7.98 -14.82
N GLN A 4 24.17 8.03 -14.38
CA GLN A 4 25.20 8.83 -15.03
C GLN A 4 25.53 8.27 -16.41
N ASN A 5 25.69 6.95 -16.51
CA ASN A 5 26.01 6.24 -17.76
C ASN A 5 24.76 5.74 -18.49
N SER A 6 23.55 6.03 -17.98
CA SER A 6 22.27 5.61 -18.55
C SER A 6 22.19 4.08 -18.79
N LYS A 7 22.50 3.29 -17.74
CA LYS A 7 22.52 1.83 -17.78
C LYS A 7 21.80 1.21 -16.58
N ILE A 8 21.06 0.14 -16.87
CA ILE A 8 20.54 -0.79 -15.85
C ILE A 8 21.37 -2.06 -15.92
N LYS A 9 21.89 -2.53 -14.80
CA LYS A 9 22.59 -3.81 -14.69
C LYS A 9 21.65 -4.86 -14.10
N PHE A 10 21.65 -6.02 -14.72
CA PHE A 10 20.99 -7.24 -14.27
C PHE A 10 22.05 -8.30 -13.94
N ASN A 11 21.65 -9.43 -13.40
CA ASN A 11 22.57 -10.53 -13.10
C ASN A 11 23.24 -11.10 -14.36
N ASP A 12 22.54 -11.06 -15.49
CA ASP A 12 22.90 -11.66 -16.78
C ASP A 12 23.26 -10.62 -17.86
N GLY A 13 23.34 -9.32 -17.50
CA GLY A 13 23.70 -8.30 -18.49
C GLY A 13 23.40 -6.88 -18.09
N SER A 14 23.39 -6.00 -19.08
CA SER A 14 23.02 -4.60 -18.89
C SER A 14 22.23 -4.05 -20.08
N LEU A 15 21.32 -3.11 -19.79
CA LEU A 15 20.52 -2.40 -20.78
C LEU A 15 20.87 -0.91 -20.72
N SER A 16 21.08 -0.29 -21.88
CA SER A 16 21.20 1.16 -21.99
C SER A 16 19.82 1.78 -22.24
N PHE A 17 19.59 2.97 -21.68
CA PHE A 17 18.36 3.71 -21.86
C PHE A 17 18.64 5.18 -22.21
N SER A 18 17.77 5.81 -22.95
CA SER A 18 17.78 7.26 -23.12
C SER A 18 17.03 7.97 -22.00
N ARG A 19 15.93 7.37 -21.54
CA ARG A 19 15.10 7.82 -20.41
C ARG A 19 14.57 6.63 -19.63
N LEU A 20 14.41 6.81 -18.33
CA LEU A 20 13.97 5.77 -17.42
C LEU A 20 12.73 6.23 -16.65
N LEU A 21 11.64 5.50 -16.82
CA LEU A 21 10.41 5.68 -16.04
C LEU A 21 10.33 4.58 -14.99
N GLY A 22 10.39 4.95 -13.72
CA GLY A 22 10.46 4.03 -12.59
C GLY A 22 9.12 3.87 -11.89
N SER A 23 8.52 2.67 -11.98
CA SER A 23 7.33 2.26 -11.23
C SER A 23 7.60 0.97 -10.46
N ASP A 24 8.80 0.86 -9.89
CA ASP A 24 9.36 -0.35 -9.26
C ASP A 24 9.00 -0.50 -7.77
N GLY A 25 7.93 0.18 -7.34
CA GLY A 25 7.30 -0.04 -6.05
C GLY A 25 7.97 0.68 -4.87
N SER A 26 7.44 0.47 -3.67
CA SER A 26 7.87 1.18 -2.45
C SER A 26 9.33 0.96 -2.05
N SER A 27 9.98 -0.06 -2.61
CA SER A 27 11.42 -0.36 -2.41
C SER A 27 12.25 -0.03 -3.66
N SER A 28 11.88 1.02 -4.38
CA SER A 28 12.43 1.45 -5.65
C SER A 28 13.96 1.58 -5.68
N ALA A 29 14.59 0.77 -6.52
CA ALA A 29 16.02 0.87 -6.82
C ALA A 29 16.34 2.11 -7.66
N ILE A 30 15.36 2.58 -8.45
CA ILE A 30 15.51 3.80 -9.27
C ILE A 30 15.51 5.03 -8.37
N ARG A 31 14.61 5.11 -7.39
CA ARG A 31 14.62 6.18 -6.37
C ARG A 31 15.96 6.22 -5.62
N ASP A 32 16.46 5.07 -5.20
CA ASP A 32 17.73 4.98 -4.48
C ASP A 32 18.89 5.46 -5.37
N ALA A 33 18.91 5.12 -6.67
CA ALA A 33 19.89 5.60 -7.62
C ALA A 33 19.81 7.13 -7.84
N ILE A 34 18.60 7.70 -7.91
CA ILE A 34 18.40 9.16 -7.98
C ILE A 34 18.97 9.81 -6.71
N ASN A 35 18.67 9.26 -5.53
CA ASN A 35 19.13 9.80 -4.26
C ASN A 35 20.66 9.81 -4.13
N GLN A 36 21.34 8.78 -4.62
CA GLN A 36 22.81 8.69 -4.60
C GLN A 36 23.49 9.82 -5.40
N ILE A 37 22.84 10.31 -6.47
CA ILE A 37 23.44 11.31 -7.37
C ILE A 37 22.99 12.74 -7.03
N SER A 38 21.73 12.91 -6.69
CA SER A 38 21.09 14.23 -6.60
C SER A 38 20.65 14.60 -5.20
N SER A 39 20.90 13.75 -4.20
CA SER A 39 20.55 13.97 -2.79
C SER A 39 19.09 14.43 -2.63
N ILE A 40 18.15 13.70 -3.22
CA ILE A 40 16.73 13.94 -2.96
C ILE A 40 16.44 13.59 -1.50
N ASN A 41 15.69 14.44 -0.81
CA ASN A 41 15.18 14.07 0.50
C ASN A 41 14.03 13.09 0.31
N PHE A 42 14.29 11.82 0.59
CA PHE A 42 13.21 10.88 0.74
C PHE A 42 13.25 10.23 2.12
N ARG A 43 12.09 9.89 2.62
CA ARG A 43 11.93 9.10 3.83
C ARG A 43 10.92 7.99 3.59
N LYS A 44 11.27 6.80 4.02
CA LYS A 44 10.35 5.67 4.13
C LYS A 44 9.98 5.55 5.60
N VAL A 45 8.73 5.83 5.91
CA VAL A 45 8.19 5.79 7.28
C VAL A 45 7.46 4.47 7.46
N PRO A 46 8.07 3.49 8.13
CA PRO A 46 7.39 2.23 8.42
C PRO A 46 6.26 2.48 9.41
N LEU A 47 5.17 1.74 9.26
CA LEU A 47 4.14 1.63 10.26
C LEU A 47 4.49 0.48 11.22
N ASP A 48 4.19 0.62 12.50
CA ASP A 48 4.35 -0.43 13.51
C ASP A 48 3.32 -1.56 13.38
N HIS A 49 2.46 -1.46 12.37
CA HIS A 49 1.48 -2.46 11.97
C HIS A 49 1.88 -3.16 10.68
N GLY A 50 1.51 -4.43 10.58
CA GLY A 50 1.50 -5.18 9.36
C GLY A 50 0.07 -5.53 8.95
N TYR A 51 -0.03 -6.29 7.87
CA TYR A 51 -1.31 -6.86 7.46
C TYR A 51 -1.16 -8.33 7.10
N LYS A 52 -2.26 -9.07 7.24
CA LYS A 52 -2.38 -10.46 6.80
C LYS A 52 -3.69 -10.63 6.06
N GLU A 53 -3.62 -11.25 4.90
CA GLU A 53 -4.79 -11.57 4.09
C GLU A 53 -5.34 -12.94 4.46
N LEU A 54 -6.66 -13.01 4.56
CA LEU A 54 -7.45 -14.21 4.82
C LEU A 54 -8.65 -14.19 3.85
N THR A 55 -9.33 -15.32 3.69
CA THR A 55 -10.42 -15.45 2.73
C THR A 55 -11.71 -15.89 3.40
N ILE A 56 -12.81 -15.19 3.10
CA ILE A 56 -14.17 -15.72 3.30
C ILE A 56 -14.62 -16.29 1.96
N PRO A 57 -14.70 -17.61 1.80
CA PRO A 57 -15.16 -18.23 0.56
C PRO A 57 -16.68 -18.03 0.36
N PRO A 58 -17.22 -18.22 -0.86
CA PRO A 58 -18.66 -18.32 -1.08
C PRO A 58 -19.31 -19.38 -0.20
N ASP A 59 -20.62 -19.28 -0.01
CA ASP A 59 -21.39 -20.34 0.65
C ASP A 59 -21.46 -21.62 -0.22
N SER A 60 -22.03 -22.69 0.32
CA SER A 60 -22.18 -23.98 -0.40
C SER A 60 -23.06 -23.90 -1.67
N SER A 61 -23.83 -22.83 -1.81
CA SER A 61 -24.66 -22.53 -2.99
C SER A 61 -23.96 -21.58 -3.97
N GLY A 62 -22.73 -21.17 -3.68
CA GLY A 62 -21.96 -20.22 -4.49
C GLY A 62 -22.42 -18.78 -4.36
N ASN A 63 -22.98 -18.36 -3.23
CA ASN A 63 -23.40 -16.98 -2.96
C ASN A 63 -22.46 -16.28 -1.97
N PHE A 64 -22.52 -14.95 -1.95
CA PHE A 64 -21.85 -14.17 -0.92
C PHE A 64 -22.37 -14.51 0.48
N ARG A 65 -21.47 -14.63 1.45
CA ARG A 65 -21.81 -14.86 2.86
C ARG A 65 -22.18 -13.61 3.63
N MET A 66 -21.87 -12.43 3.08
CA MET A 66 -22.17 -11.11 3.65
C MET A 66 -22.67 -10.17 2.54
N ASP A 67 -23.05 -8.95 2.88
CA ASP A 67 -23.48 -7.95 1.90
C ASP A 67 -22.34 -7.64 0.90
N SER A 68 -22.58 -7.91 -0.38
CA SER A 68 -21.64 -7.69 -1.47
C SER A 68 -21.51 -6.22 -1.91
N ASN A 69 -22.33 -5.31 -1.37
CA ASN A 69 -22.29 -3.89 -1.69
C ASN A 69 -21.67 -3.05 -0.57
N ALA A 70 -21.00 -3.69 0.39
CA ALA A 70 -20.44 -3.05 1.56
C ALA A 70 -18.96 -3.39 1.77
N LEU A 71 -18.20 -2.43 2.29
CA LEU A 71 -16.96 -2.69 2.99
C LEU A 71 -17.31 -3.06 4.43
N HIS A 72 -16.93 -4.27 4.84
CA HIS A 72 -17.11 -4.73 6.22
C HIS A 72 -15.89 -4.37 7.04
N ILE A 73 -16.11 -3.81 8.25
CA ILE A 73 -15.03 -3.36 9.13
C ILE A 73 -15.33 -3.79 10.56
N TRP A 74 -14.36 -4.46 11.18
CA TRP A 74 -14.37 -4.85 12.61
C TRP A 74 -13.25 -4.10 13.34
N PRO A 75 -13.49 -2.87 13.83
CA PRO A 75 -12.51 -2.13 14.62
C PRO A 75 -12.40 -2.69 16.05
N ARG A 76 -11.16 -2.74 16.58
CA ARG A 76 -10.89 -3.31 17.92
C ARG A 76 -9.99 -2.45 18.80
N GLY A 77 -9.87 -1.14 18.48
CA GLY A 77 -9.03 -0.22 19.24
C GLY A 77 -7.55 -0.62 19.19
N GLY A 78 -6.80 -0.08 18.23
CA GLY A 78 -5.40 -0.42 17.99
C GLY A 78 -5.18 -1.43 16.86
N PHE A 79 -6.22 -2.14 16.40
CA PHE A 79 -6.18 -3.01 15.22
C PHE A 79 -7.58 -3.22 14.64
N MET A 80 -7.66 -3.77 13.44
CA MET A 80 -8.94 -4.03 12.77
C MET A 80 -8.85 -5.15 11.76
N LEU A 81 -9.99 -5.79 11.49
CA LEU A 81 -10.21 -6.65 10.34
C LEU A 81 -11.13 -5.91 9.36
N ILE A 82 -10.86 -6.00 8.07
CA ILE A 82 -11.78 -5.54 7.03
C ILE A 82 -12.06 -6.68 6.05
N ALA A 83 -13.19 -6.63 5.34
CA ALA A 83 -13.49 -7.56 4.27
C ALA A 83 -14.10 -6.83 3.06
N LEU A 84 -13.56 -7.13 1.88
CA LEU A 84 -13.97 -6.58 0.59
C LEU A 84 -14.46 -7.70 -0.33
N PRO A 85 -15.62 -7.52 -1.00
CA PRO A 85 -16.17 -8.52 -1.92
C PRO A 85 -15.34 -8.65 -3.20
N ASN A 86 -15.20 -9.87 -3.70
CA ASN A 86 -14.55 -10.21 -4.95
C ASN A 86 -15.57 -10.64 -6.02
N MET A 87 -15.13 -10.66 -7.28
CA MET A 87 -15.97 -11.06 -8.42
C MET A 87 -16.43 -12.54 -8.36
N ASP A 88 -15.63 -13.39 -7.73
CA ASP A 88 -15.92 -14.82 -7.52
C ASP A 88 -16.82 -15.09 -6.31
N LYS A 89 -17.37 -14.03 -5.73
CA LYS A 89 -18.24 -14.04 -4.55
C LYS A 89 -17.57 -14.42 -3.22
N SER A 90 -16.25 -14.49 -3.20
CA SER A 90 -15.47 -14.51 -1.96
C SER A 90 -15.33 -13.08 -1.40
N PHE A 91 -14.73 -12.98 -0.20
CA PHE A 91 -14.24 -11.70 0.34
C PHE A 91 -12.76 -11.85 0.66
N THR A 92 -11.96 -10.86 0.27
CA THR A 92 -10.62 -10.70 0.80
C THR A 92 -10.72 -10.02 2.16
N CYS A 93 -10.32 -10.74 3.20
CA CYS A 93 -10.21 -10.23 4.56
C CYS A 93 -8.80 -9.77 4.81
N THR A 94 -8.63 -8.56 5.37
CA THR A 94 -7.31 -8.05 5.73
C THR A 94 -7.30 -7.70 7.21
N LEU A 95 -6.47 -8.43 7.97
CA LEU A 95 -6.17 -8.12 9.36
C LEU A 95 -5.02 -7.14 9.43
N PHE A 96 -5.29 -5.90 9.84
CA PHE A 96 -4.27 -4.90 10.18
C PHE A 96 -3.97 -5.00 11.67
N PHE A 97 -2.73 -5.35 12.01
CA PHE A 97 -2.39 -5.76 13.37
C PHE A 97 -0.98 -5.30 13.75
N PRO A 98 -0.73 -4.93 15.02
CA PRO A 98 0.62 -4.60 15.47
C PRO A 98 1.62 -5.71 15.16
N LEU A 99 2.82 -5.33 14.72
CA LEU A 99 3.89 -6.29 14.47
C LEU A 99 4.40 -6.92 15.77
N ASP A 100 4.57 -6.08 16.81
CA ASP A 100 5.11 -6.45 18.11
C ASP A 100 4.24 -5.95 19.26
N GLY A 101 4.30 -6.61 20.40
CA GLY A 101 3.55 -6.26 21.61
C GLY A 101 2.79 -7.44 22.21
N LYS A 102 1.97 -7.17 23.23
CA LYS A 102 1.20 -8.21 23.94
C LYS A 102 0.10 -8.83 23.07
N VAL A 103 -0.54 -8.00 22.22
CA VAL A 103 -1.57 -8.41 21.27
C VAL A 103 -1.08 -7.99 19.89
N SER A 104 -0.38 -8.89 19.18
CA SER A 104 0.36 -8.58 17.96
C SER A 104 0.65 -9.85 17.15
N PHE A 105 1.14 -9.71 15.93
CA PHE A 105 1.63 -10.84 15.13
C PHE A 105 2.70 -11.64 15.85
N SER A 106 3.61 -10.99 16.58
CA SER A 106 4.70 -11.67 17.32
C SER A 106 4.20 -12.48 18.52
N SER A 107 2.98 -12.23 19.01
CA SER A 107 2.39 -12.98 20.13
C SER A 107 1.60 -14.22 19.68
N LEU A 108 1.17 -14.31 18.42
CA LEU A 108 0.40 -15.44 17.89
C LEU A 108 1.36 -16.46 17.27
N LYS A 109 1.85 -17.42 18.11
CA LYS A 109 2.91 -18.38 17.73
C LYS A 109 2.40 -19.79 17.46
N SER A 110 1.24 -20.13 17.98
CA SER A 110 0.64 -21.46 17.84
C SER A 110 -0.75 -21.38 17.23
N HIS A 111 -1.26 -22.50 16.74
CA HIS A 111 -2.64 -22.60 16.27
C HIS A 111 -3.64 -22.20 17.37
N GLU A 112 -3.34 -22.56 18.62
CA GLU A 112 -4.20 -22.23 19.76
C GLU A 112 -4.20 -20.72 20.04
N ASP A 113 -3.05 -20.05 19.96
CA ASP A 113 -2.98 -18.59 20.11
C ASP A 113 -3.84 -17.88 19.05
N ILE A 114 -3.76 -18.33 17.78
CA ILE A 114 -4.54 -17.78 16.67
C ILE A 114 -6.03 -17.99 16.92
N LYS A 115 -6.43 -19.21 17.30
CA LYS A 115 -7.81 -19.54 17.59
C LYS A 115 -8.37 -18.70 18.73
N ILE A 116 -7.68 -18.63 19.86
CA ILE A 116 -8.08 -17.80 21.02
C ILE A 116 -8.20 -16.33 20.64
N PHE A 117 -7.29 -15.83 19.81
CA PHE A 117 -7.33 -14.45 19.34
C PHE A 117 -8.58 -14.19 18.51
N PHE A 118 -8.89 -15.00 17.51
CA PHE A 118 -10.07 -14.79 16.67
C PHE A 118 -11.36 -15.04 17.45
N ASP A 119 -11.45 -16.06 18.28
CA ASP A 119 -12.60 -16.30 19.17
C ASP A 119 -12.87 -15.12 20.12
N SER A 120 -11.80 -14.46 20.59
CA SER A 120 -11.92 -13.35 21.55
C SER A 120 -12.25 -12.01 20.87
N TYR A 121 -11.66 -11.74 19.72
CA TYR A 121 -11.75 -10.42 19.08
C TYR A 121 -12.68 -10.39 17.86
N PHE A 122 -12.84 -11.50 17.16
CA PHE A 122 -13.62 -11.61 15.92
C PHE A 122 -14.52 -12.85 15.89
N PRO A 123 -15.29 -13.14 16.97
CA PRO A 123 -16.06 -14.38 17.08
C PRO A 123 -17.09 -14.56 15.95
N ASP A 124 -17.60 -13.46 15.40
CA ASP A 124 -18.55 -13.44 14.29
C ASP A 124 -17.91 -13.70 12.91
N THR A 125 -16.59 -13.79 12.83
CA THR A 125 -15.86 -14.08 11.59
C THR A 125 -15.30 -15.50 11.52
N VAL A 126 -15.21 -16.21 12.64
CA VAL A 126 -14.58 -17.54 12.72
C VAL A 126 -15.27 -18.53 11.80
N ASP A 127 -16.60 -18.58 11.82
CA ASP A 127 -17.39 -19.47 10.96
C ASP A 127 -17.37 -19.03 9.47
N LEU A 128 -16.99 -17.79 9.21
CA LEU A 128 -16.89 -17.26 7.85
C LEU A 128 -15.56 -17.63 7.18
N ILE A 129 -14.49 -17.89 7.95
CA ILE A 129 -13.13 -18.19 7.48
C ILE A 129 -12.79 -19.64 7.82
N PRO A 130 -13.26 -20.64 7.07
CA PRO A 130 -13.09 -22.06 7.41
C PRO A 130 -11.60 -22.48 7.47
N ASP A 131 -10.75 -21.92 6.62
CA ASP A 131 -9.33 -22.24 6.52
C ASP A 131 -8.43 -21.27 7.31
N LEU A 132 -9.01 -20.61 8.34
CA LEU A 132 -8.35 -19.55 9.12
C LEU A 132 -6.91 -19.91 9.55
N ILE A 133 -6.73 -21.09 10.15
CA ILE A 133 -5.42 -21.48 10.68
C ILE A 133 -4.41 -21.76 9.57
N GLU A 134 -4.84 -22.41 8.50
CA GLU A 134 -4.01 -22.71 7.35
C GLU A 134 -3.57 -21.43 6.64
N GLU A 135 -4.51 -20.54 6.29
CA GLU A 135 -4.22 -19.27 5.65
C GLU A 135 -3.39 -18.35 6.54
N TYR A 136 -3.68 -18.31 7.85
CA TYR A 136 -2.88 -17.50 8.77
C TYR A 136 -1.42 -17.94 8.80
N ASN A 137 -1.12 -19.22 8.71
CA ASN A 137 0.25 -19.73 8.72
C ASN A 137 0.94 -19.65 7.35
N SER A 138 0.21 -19.86 6.26
CA SER A 138 0.77 -19.88 4.90
C SER A 138 0.98 -18.49 4.32
N ASN A 139 0.05 -17.55 4.59
CA ASN A 139 0.13 -16.21 4.02
C ASN A 139 1.21 -15.37 4.73
N PRO A 140 1.99 -14.57 3.99
CA PRO A 140 3.01 -13.72 4.60
C PRO A 140 2.39 -12.56 5.38
N ILE A 141 3.14 -12.03 6.35
CA ILE A 141 2.83 -10.74 6.99
C ILE A 141 3.39 -9.64 6.10
N GLY A 142 2.50 -8.86 5.50
CA GLY A 142 2.86 -7.67 4.72
C GLY A 142 3.27 -6.52 5.65
N LYS A 143 4.34 -5.82 5.30
CA LYS A 143 4.78 -4.62 6.02
C LYS A 143 4.24 -3.38 5.37
N LEU A 144 3.81 -2.42 6.17
CA LEU A 144 3.27 -1.15 5.71
C LEU A 144 4.31 -0.04 5.89
N ALA A 145 4.43 0.82 4.89
CA ALA A 145 5.26 2.00 4.98
C ALA A 145 4.72 3.08 4.04
N THR A 146 4.91 4.33 4.43
CA THR A 146 4.66 5.49 3.58
C THR A 146 5.97 6.02 3.04
N VAL A 147 6.00 6.39 1.77
CA VAL A 147 7.15 7.01 1.11
C VAL A 147 6.85 8.47 0.84
N TYR A 148 7.73 9.34 1.28
CA TYR A 148 7.72 10.78 0.99
C TYR A 148 8.99 11.14 0.26
N CYS A 149 8.88 11.80 -0.88
CA CYS A 149 10.01 12.37 -1.62
C CYS A 149 9.76 13.85 -1.85
N ASP A 150 10.82 14.65 -1.89
CA ASP A 150 10.75 16.08 -2.22
C ASP A 150 10.88 16.34 -3.73
N ARG A 151 11.25 15.32 -4.50
CA ARG A 151 11.38 15.38 -5.95
C ARG A 151 11.29 13.98 -6.55
N PHE A 152 10.65 13.85 -7.71
CA PHE A 152 10.40 12.57 -8.37
C PHE A 152 11.28 12.33 -9.61
N HIS A 153 12.24 13.23 -9.91
CA HIS A 153 13.04 13.11 -11.13
C HIS A 153 14.52 13.44 -10.93
N PHE A 154 15.30 12.99 -11.90
CA PHE A 154 16.70 13.38 -12.08
C PHE A 154 16.90 13.89 -13.52
N ALA A 155 17.07 15.21 -13.66
CA ALA A 155 17.17 15.92 -14.94
C ALA A 155 16.08 15.46 -15.93
N ASP A 156 16.45 15.28 -17.19
CA ASP A 156 15.58 14.67 -18.22
C ASP A 156 15.81 13.15 -18.37
N LYS A 157 16.51 12.52 -17.41
CA LYS A 157 16.98 11.13 -17.53
C LYS A 157 16.11 10.11 -16.83
N ALA A 158 15.60 10.43 -15.63
CA ALA A 158 14.81 9.50 -14.85
C ALA A 158 13.64 10.19 -14.16
N LEU A 159 12.50 9.52 -14.12
CA LEU A 159 11.29 9.90 -13.39
C LEU A 159 10.79 8.69 -12.62
N ILE A 160 10.49 8.85 -11.34
CA ILE A 160 9.74 7.86 -10.54
C ILE A 160 8.28 8.31 -10.38
N PHE A 161 7.37 7.35 -10.34
CA PHE A 161 5.94 7.57 -10.16
C PHE A 161 5.28 6.36 -9.50
N GLY A 162 4.01 6.48 -9.12
CA GLY A 162 3.33 5.44 -8.33
C GLY A 162 4.04 5.18 -7.00
N ASP A 163 4.01 3.95 -6.52
CA ASP A 163 4.61 3.56 -5.24
C ASP A 163 6.12 3.80 -5.16
N ALA A 164 6.81 3.90 -6.29
CA ALA A 164 8.22 4.28 -6.31
C ALA A 164 8.44 5.71 -5.81
N ALA A 165 7.50 6.61 -6.06
CA ALA A 165 7.55 8.02 -5.69
C ALA A 165 6.82 8.32 -4.37
N HIS A 166 5.64 7.74 -4.17
CA HIS A 166 4.71 8.11 -3.10
C HIS A 166 3.87 6.93 -2.60
N ALA A 167 4.49 5.79 -2.28
CA ALA A 167 3.78 4.68 -1.66
C ALA A 167 3.02 5.14 -0.42
N ILE A 168 1.76 4.74 -0.32
CA ILE A 168 0.87 5.07 0.79
C ILE A 168 0.33 3.81 1.46
N VAL A 169 -0.07 3.94 2.72
CA VAL A 169 -0.77 2.86 3.43
C VAL A 169 -2.19 2.66 2.84
N PRO A 170 -2.74 1.43 2.84
CA PRO A 170 -3.93 1.09 2.05
C PRO A 170 -5.26 1.58 2.64
N PHE A 171 -5.27 2.25 3.76
CA PHE A 171 -6.47 2.56 4.55
C PHE A 171 -7.45 3.55 3.88
N PHE A 172 -7.02 4.23 2.83
CA PHE A 172 -7.87 5.11 2.04
C PHE A 172 -8.20 4.53 0.65
N GLY A 173 -7.61 3.38 0.30
CA GLY A 173 -7.85 2.67 -0.96
C GLY A 173 -7.38 3.43 -2.21
N GLN A 174 -6.49 4.43 -2.09
CA GLN A 174 -6.17 5.35 -3.16
C GLN A 174 -4.82 5.13 -3.86
N GLY A 175 -4.01 4.15 -3.43
CA GLY A 175 -2.68 3.93 -4.01
C GLY A 175 -2.71 3.65 -5.51
N MET A 176 -3.58 2.75 -5.95
CA MET A 176 -3.76 2.44 -7.37
C MET A 176 -4.29 3.64 -8.16
N ASN A 177 -5.30 4.35 -7.63
CA ASN A 177 -5.87 5.53 -8.27
C ASN A 177 -4.84 6.64 -8.44
N ALA A 178 -4.03 6.92 -7.42
CA ALA A 178 -2.94 7.88 -7.47
C ALA A 178 -1.91 7.52 -8.54
N SER A 179 -1.51 6.23 -8.61
CA SER A 179 -0.56 5.75 -9.62
C SER A 179 -1.10 5.85 -11.05
N PHE A 180 -2.39 5.60 -11.29
CA PHE A 180 -3.01 5.81 -12.61
C PHE A 180 -3.16 7.29 -12.94
N GLN A 181 -3.43 8.13 -11.94
CA GLN A 181 -3.44 9.58 -12.14
C GLN A 181 -2.07 10.09 -12.58
N ASP A 182 -0.98 9.58 -12.00
CA ASP A 182 0.38 9.90 -12.44
C ASP A 182 0.56 9.64 -13.94
N CYS A 183 0.14 8.47 -14.42
CA CYS A 183 0.22 8.12 -15.85
C CYS A 183 -0.57 9.12 -16.72
N THR A 184 -1.77 9.51 -16.29
CA THR A 184 -2.62 10.47 -17.00
C THR A 184 -1.96 11.85 -17.08
N VAL A 185 -1.35 12.29 -15.97
CA VAL A 185 -0.68 13.60 -15.93
C VAL A 185 0.60 13.59 -16.75
N ILE A 186 1.41 12.52 -16.66
CA ILE A 186 2.62 12.37 -17.48
C ILE A 186 2.27 12.44 -18.97
N ASP A 187 1.24 11.72 -19.44
CA ASP A 187 0.78 11.76 -20.84
C ASP A 187 0.36 13.18 -21.25
N SER A 188 -0.37 13.87 -20.40
CA SER A 188 -0.81 15.24 -20.65
C SER A 188 0.36 16.22 -20.75
N LEU A 189 1.38 16.06 -19.88
CA LEU A 189 2.58 16.89 -19.89
C LEU A 189 3.46 16.61 -21.11
N ILE A 190 3.58 15.35 -21.55
CA ILE A 190 4.30 15.01 -22.78
C ILE A 190 3.69 15.74 -23.99
N LYS A 191 2.37 15.76 -24.09
CA LYS A 191 1.63 16.48 -25.14
C LYS A 191 1.84 17.98 -25.03
N ARG A 192 1.72 18.55 -23.82
CA ARG A 192 1.84 19.99 -23.55
C ARG A 192 3.23 20.53 -23.89
N TYR A 193 4.27 19.82 -23.51
CA TYR A 193 5.66 20.24 -23.69
C TYR A 193 6.31 19.68 -24.96
N ASN A 194 5.52 19.08 -25.87
CA ASN A 194 5.99 18.50 -27.14
C ASN A 194 7.24 17.61 -26.99
N GLY A 195 7.29 16.82 -25.91
CA GLY A 195 8.38 15.91 -25.63
C GLY A 195 9.66 16.53 -25.05
N SER A 196 9.61 17.79 -24.57
CA SER A 196 10.66 18.38 -23.74
C SER A 196 10.67 17.67 -22.38
N TRP A 197 11.45 16.59 -22.26
CA TRP A 197 11.43 15.73 -21.08
C TRP A 197 11.88 16.39 -19.80
N ASN A 198 12.76 17.37 -19.87
CA ASN A 198 13.16 18.15 -18.72
C ASN A 198 11.96 18.92 -18.12
N ASP A 199 11.15 19.54 -18.99
CA ASP A 199 9.98 20.28 -18.55
C ASP A 199 8.87 19.33 -18.07
N VAL A 200 8.67 18.20 -18.77
CA VAL A 200 7.72 17.15 -18.37
C VAL A 200 8.04 16.64 -16.95
N PHE A 201 9.29 16.24 -16.70
CA PHE A 201 9.68 15.63 -15.42
C PHE A 201 9.68 16.65 -14.27
N SER A 202 10.13 17.86 -14.55
CA SER A 202 10.14 18.95 -13.58
C SER A 202 8.71 19.34 -13.17
N GLU A 203 7.83 19.56 -14.16
CA GLU A 203 6.44 19.94 -13.90
C GLU A 203 5.65 18.83 -13.23
N PHE A 204 5.87 17.56 -13.63
CA PHE A 204 5.28 16.42 -12.92
C PHE A 204 5.67 16.40 -11.44
N SER A 205 6.94 16.58 -11.12
CA SER A 205 7.39 16.66 -9.72
C SER A 205 6.73 17.81 -8.97
N ASN A 206 6.65 19.00 -9.59
CA ASN A 206 6.06 20.18 -8.96
C ASN A 206 4.57 19.97 -8.62
N ILE A 207 3.83 19.29 -9.49
CA ILE A 207 2.41 18.99 -9.29
C ILE A 207 2.22 17.85 -8.28
N HIS A 208 2.97 16.75 -8.42
CA HIS A 208 2.67 15.50 -7.73
C HIS A 208 3.38 15.30 -6.39
N VAL A 209 4.46 16.00 -6.10
CA VAL A 209 5.07 15.95 -4.76
C VAL A 209 4.08 16.39 -3.67
N PRO A 210 3.45 17.58 -3.75
CA PRO A 210 2.47 17.98 -2.75
C PRO A 210 1.22 17.09 -2.72
N ASN A 211 0.77 16.59 -3.87
CA ASN A 211 -0.38 15.68 -3.95
C ASN A 211 -0.07 14.33 -3.29
N GLY A 212 1.11 13.76 -3.54
CA GLY A 212 1.57 12.53 -2.92
C GLY A 212 1.67 12.65 -1.39
N HIS A 213 2.17 13.79 -0.89
CA HIS A 213 2.20 14.06 0.54
C HIS A 213 0.81 14.19 1.14
N ALA A 214 -0.12 14.89 0.46
CA ALA A 214 -1.48 15.08 0.93
C ALA A 214 -2.22 13.74 1.05
N ILE A 215 -2.21 12.90 0.00
CA ILE A 215 -2.90 11.61 0.02
C ILE A 215 -2.28 10.64 1.03
N ALA A 216 -0.95 10.69 1.25
CA ALA A 216 -0.26 9.91 2.26
C ALA A 216 -0.72 10.27 3.68
N ASN A 217 -0.83 11.56 3.98
CA ASN A 217 -1.32 12.03 5.28
C ASN A 217 -2.78 11.66 5.49
N MET A 218 -3.64 11.86 4.50
CA MET A 218 -5.06 11.47 4.56
C MET A 218 -5.23 9.96 4.81
N ALA A 219 -4.39 9.12 4.20
CA ALA A 219 -4.44 7.68 4.40
C ALA A 219 -4.09 7.28 5.84
N LEU A 220 -3.10 7.94 6.47
CA LEU A 220 -2.75 7.73 7.87
C LEU A 220 -3.81 8.25 8.83
N GLU A 221 -4.38 9.43 8.57
CA GLU A 221 -5.47 10.00 9.37
C GLU A 221 -6.69 9.08 9.34
N ASN A 222 -7.09 8.61 8.14
CA ASN A 222 -8.20 7.68 7.98
C ASN A 222 -7.97 6.37 8.74
N TYR A 223 -6.73 5.87 8.78
CA TYR A 223 -6.40 4.68 9.57
C TYR A 223 -6.67 4.88 11.07
N ILE A 224 -6.21 5.99 11.62
CA ILE A 224 -6.42 6.31 13.04
C ILE A 224 -7.93 6.45 13.33
N GLU A 225 -8.65 7.11 12.43
CA GLU A 225 -10.10 7.28 12.55
C GLU A 225 -10.83 5.94 12.53
N MET A 226 -10.59 5.09 11.54
CA MET A 226 -11.24 3.79 11.40
C MET A 226 -10.90 2.83 12.55
N ARG A 227 -9.66 2.87 13.02
CA ARG A 227 -9.16 1.99 14.08
C ARG A 227 -9.64 2.37 15.48
N ASP A 228 -9.57 3.65 15.80
CA ASP A 228 -9.71 4.17 17.17
C ASP A 228 -10.99 4.98 17.38
N SER A 229 -11.28 5.94 16.48
CA SER A 229 -12.34 6.94 16.69
C SER A 229 -13.75 6.34 16.61
N VAL A 230 -13.95 5.30 15.81
CA VAL A 230 -15.24 4.60 15.70
C VAL A 230 -15.70 3.95 17.02
N ASN A 231 -14.82 3.76 17.99
CA ASN A 231 -15.15 3.27 19.32
C ASN A 231 -15.58 4.41 20.27
N ASN A 232 -15.40 5.66 19.88
CA ASN A 232 -15.81 6.81 20.67
C ASN A 232 -17.30 7.12 20.46
N PRO A 233 -18.16 7.09 21.50
CA PRO A 233 -19.59 7.39 21.37
C PRO A 233 -19.89 8.81 20.85
N ILE A 234 -18.98 9.76 21.04
CA ILE A 234 -19.13 11.14 20.57
C ILE A 234 -18.91 11.20 19.05
N PHE A 235 -18.03 10.38 18.51
CA PHE A 235 -17.73 10.30 17.08
C PHE A 235 -18.88 9.67 16.27
N LYS A 236 -19.67 8.79 16.89
CA LYS A 236 -20.83 8.12 16.27
C LYS A 236 -22.09 9.00 16.13
N LYS A 237 -22.05 10.26 16.53
CA LYS A 237 -23.12 11.23 16.34
C LYS A 237 -22.90 12.08 15.10
#